data_b5a3ddaea7a16ebf7dd534e47801fbc5
#
_entry.id   b5a3ddaea7a16ebf7dd534e47801fbc5
#
_cell.length_a   1.000
_cell.length_b   1.000
_cell.length_c   1.000
_cell.angle_alpha   90.00
_cell.angle_beta   90.00
_cell.angle_gamma   90.00
#
_symmetry.space_group_name_H-M   'P 1'
#
loop_
_entity.id
_entity.type
_entity.pdbx_description
1 polymer ?
#
loop_
_entity_poly.entity_id
_entity_poly.type
_entity_poly.pdbx_seq_one_letter_code
_entity_poly.pdbx_strand_id
1 'polypeptide(L)'
;LTETYISLRMLENEALKLIYEDQIVMEMGDIVKVKISQFYGIEINDFAVTVAKTALWIAENQMLQKTMEIVHTNIDFLPLTTNAYILEGNALRIDWNDVIPKEKLNYIMGNPPFVGFTFMTAEQKEDVQRLFPGIKNVDYVSCWFKKACDRTRMTNTECAFVSTNSITQGE
;
A
#
# COMPACT_ATOMS: atom_id res chain seq x y z
N LEU A 1 0.05 -4.65 -2.26
CA LEU A 1 0.86 -3.56 -2.84
C LEU A 1 1.39 -3.88 -4.22
N THR A 2 2.03 -5.05 -4.42
CA THR A 2 2.62 -5.43 -5.72
C THR A 2 1.60 -5.45 -6.85
N GLU A 3 0.46 -6.13 -6.67
CA GLU A 3 -0.63 -6.16 -7.66
C GLU A 3 -1.20 -4.78 -7.96
N THR A 4 -1.32 -3.93 -6.94
CA THR A 4 -1.77 -2.54 -7.13
C THR A 4 -0.79 -1.75 -7.97
N TYR A 5 0.51 -1.88 -7.68
CA TYR A 5 1.55 -1.25 -8.50
C TYR A 5 1.49 -1.72 -9.95
N ILE A 6 1.44 -3.05 -10.18
CA ILE A 6 1.37 -3.63 -11.53
C ILE A 6 0.13 -3.11 -12.28
N SER A 7 -1.04 -3.11 -11.63
CA SER A 7 -2.28 -2.65 -12.25
C SER A 7 -2.23 -1.17 -12.65
N LEU A 8 -1.70 -0.31 -11.78
CA LEU A 8 -1.53 1.11 -12.08
C LEU A 8 -0.52 1.34 -13.21
N ARG A 9 0.58 0.57 -13.23
CA ARG A 9 1.59 0.63 -14.31
C ARG A 9 1.04 0.12 -15.64
N MET A 10 0.21 -0.92 -15.61
CA MET A 10 -0.47 -1.40 -16.83
C MET A 10 -1.42 -0.33 -17.39
N LEU A 11 -2.20 0.31 -16.53
CA LEU A 11 -3.08 1.42 -16.94
C LEU A 11 -2.27 2.60 -17.52
N GLU A 12 -1.17 2.96 -16.86
CA GLU A 12 -0.26 3.98 -17.37
C GLU A 12 0.32 3.60 -18.73
N ASN A 13 0.75 2.36 -18.91
CA ASN A 13 1.28 1.86 -20.18
C ASN A 13 0.22 1.90 -21.31
N GLU A 14 -1.04 1.60 -21.02
CA GLU A 14 -2.12 1.77 -22.03
C GLU A 14 -2.33 3.24 -22.39
N ALA A 15 -2.25 4.15 -21.42
CA ALA A 15 -2.31 5.59 -21.69
C ALA A 15 -1.11 6.06 -22.52
N LEU A 16 0.11 5.55 -22.22
CA LEU A 16 1.32 5.88 -22.98
C LEU A 16 1.25 5.41 -24.45
N LYS A 17 0.67 4.24 -24.71
CA LYS A 17 0.42 3.79 -26.09
C LYS A 17 -0.42 4.80 -26.87
N LEU A 18 -1.49 5.32 -26.27
CA LEU A 18 -2.38 6.28 -26.93
C LEU A 18 -1.72 7.66 -27.14
N ILE A 19 -0.80 8.05 -26.24
CA ILE A 19 -0.16 9.37 -26.30
C ILE A 19 1.02 9.39 -27.28
N TYR A 20 1.80 8.29 -27.33
CA TYR A 20 3.07 8.23 -28.06
C TYR A 20 3.00 7.33 -29.28
N GLU A 21 1.81 7.07 -29.83
CA GLU A 21 1.60 6.29 -31.05
C GLU A 21 2.68 6.59 -32.10
N ASP A 22 3.59 5.62 -32.34
CA ASP A 22 4.72 5.69 -33.28
C ASP A 22 5.78 6.80 -33.03
N GLN A 23 5.85 7.39 -31.84
CA GLN A 23 6.85 8.40 -31.50
C GLN A 23 8.00 7.79 -30.69
N ILE A 24 9.24 8.09 -31.09
CA ILE A 24 10.43 7.74 -30.28
C ILE A 24 10.59 8.78 -29.17
N VAL A 25 10.58 8.31 -27.92
CA VAL A 25 10.74 9.18 -26.75
C VAL A 25 12.19 9.16 -26.29
N MET A 26 12.83 10.33 -26.23
CA MET A 26 14.26 10.45 -25.91
C MET A 26 14.58 10.45 -24.41
N GLU A 27 13.63 10.78 -23.53
CA GLU A 27 13.82 10.80 -22.08
C GLU A 27 12.68 10.12 -21.33
N MET A 28 12.97 9.00 -20.65
CA MET A 28 11.96 8.25 -19.88
C MET A 28 11.69 8.79 -18.47
N GLY A 29 12.57 9.57 -17.90
CA GLY A 29 12.46 9.99 -16.50
C GLY A 29 11.17 10.74 -16.16
N ASP A 30 10.59 11.43 -17.14
CA ASP A 30 9.35 12.20 -16.99
C ASP A 30 8.08 11.49 -17.45
N ILE A 31 8.22 10.35 -18.16
CA ILE A 31 7.08 9.63 -18.74
C ILE A 31 6.42 8.76 -17.69
N VAL A 32 7.21 8.02 -16.91
CA VAL A 32 6.72 7.12 -15.88
C VAL A 32 6.37 7.90 -14.62
N LYS A 33 5.10 8.03 -14.34
CA LYS A 33 4.58 8.74 -13.16
C LYS A 33 4.31 7.83 -11.97
N VAL A 34 3.93 6.57 -12.22
CA VAL A 34 3.69 5.58 -11.15
C VAL A 34 5.02 4.93 -10.76
N LYS A 35 5.52 5.27 -9.57
CA LYS A 35 6.82 4.81 -9.03
C LYS A 35 6.61 4.04 -7.72
N ILE A 36 7.45 3.03 -7.45
CA ILE A 36 7.37 2.27 -6.18
C ILE A 36 7.62 3.15 -4.94
N SER A 37 8.31 4.29 -5.07
CA SER A 37 8.50 5.25 -3.99
C SER A 37 7.22 5.95 -3.53
N GLN A 38 6.11 5.79 -4.25
CA GLN A 38 4.78 6.26 -3.84
C GLN A 38 4.03 5.21 -2.99
N PHE A 39 4.63 4.04 -2.76
CA PHE A 39 4.03 2.94 -2.02
C PHE A 39 4.65 2.83 -0.63
N TYR A 40 3.77 2.89 0.37
CA TYR A 40 4.11 2.83 1.78
C TYR A 40 3.44 1.60 2.39
N GLY A 41 4.08 0.99 3.37
CA GLY A 41 3.54 -0.17 4.06
C GLY A 41 4.05 -0.27 5.49
N ILE A 42 3.25 -0.94 6.32
CA ILE A 42 3.64 -1.34 7.66
C ILE A 42 3.39 -2.85 7.74
N GLU A 43 4.43 -3.60 8.06
CA GLU A 43 4.38 -5.05 8.16
C GLU A 43 5.06 -5.48 9.47
N ILE A 44 4.44 -6.40 10.20
CA ILE A 44 4.94 -6.82 11.51
C ILE A 44 6.11 -7.80 11.41
N ASN A 45 6.26 -8.46 10.27
CA ASN A 45 7.26 -9.51 10.04
C ASN A 45 8.41 -8.96 9.18
N ASP A 46 9.63 -8.97 9.70
CA ASP A 46 10.85 -8.48 9.04
C ASP A 46 11.15 -9.19 7.72
N PHE A 47 10.96 -10.50 7.69
CA PHE A 47 11.13 -11.28 6.46
C PHE A 47 10.09 -10.88 5.40
N ALA A 48 8.83 -10.67 5.79
CA ALA A 48 7.78 -10.22 4.89
C ALA A 48 8.04 -8.79 4.37
N VAL A 49 8.64 -7.90 5.17
CA VAL A 49 9.13 -6.58 4.70
C VAL A 49 10.14 -6.74 3.58
N THR A 50 11.12 -7.64 3.75
CA THR A 50 12.15 -7.89 2.74
C THR A 50 11.56 -8.47 1.47
N VAL A 51 10.66 -9.45 1.59
CA VAL A 51 9.96 -10.06 0.45
C VAL A 51 9.12 -9.02 -0.29
N ALA A 52 8.39 -8.17 0.42
CA ALA A 52 7.55 -7.15 -0.19
C ALA A 52 8.36 -6.09 -0.97
N LYS A 53 9.49 -5.63 -0.42
CA LYS A 53 10.42 -4.73 -1.11
C LYS A 53 10.99 -5.36 -2.39
N THR A 54 11.43 -6.62 -2.29
CA THR A 54 11.97 -7.36 -3.43
C THR A 54 10.92 -7.59 -4.52
N ALA A 55 9.70 -7.96 -4.13
CA ALA A 55 8.60 -8.18 -5.07
C ALA A 55 8.21 -6.89 -5.82
N LEU A 56 8.14 -5.76 -5.12
CA LEU A 56 7.90 -4.45 -5.75
C LEU A 56 9.01 -4.06 -6.71
N TRP A 57 10.24 -4.31 -6.34
CA TRP A 57 11.39 -4.07 -7.20
C TRP A 57 11.39 -4.93 -8.48
N ILE A 58 11.07 -6.22 -8.36
CA ILE A 58 10.89 -7.09 -9.52
C ILE A 58 9.76 -6.57 -10.42
N ALA A 59 8.64 -6.19 -9.83
CA ALA A 59 7.50 -5.66 -10.57
C ALA A 59 7.85 -4.35 -11.29
N GLU A 60 8.61 -3.46 -10.66
CA GLU A 60 9.09 -2.21 -11.29
C GLU A 60 9.92 -2.51 -12.53
N ASN A 61 10.87 -3.44 -12.44
CA ASN A 61 11.67 -3.86 -13.59
C ASN A 61 10.83 -4.42 -14.74
N GLN A 62 9.90 -5.33 -14.41
CA GLN A 62 9.01 -5.92 -15.42
C GLN A 62 8.15 -4.87 -16.12
N MET A 63 7.64 -3.89 -15.36
CA MET A 63 6.81 -2.83 -15.93
C MET A 63 7.63 -1.82 -16.74
N LEU A 64 8.86 -1.52 -16.34
CA LEU A 64 9.76 -0.67 -17.10
C LEU A 64 10.11 -1.32 -18.46
N GLN A 65 10.41 -2.63 -18.50
CA GLN A 65 10.63 -3.34 -19.75
C GLN A 65 9.43 -3.23 -20.71
N LYS A 66 8.20 -3.44 -20.20
CA LYS A 66 6.98 -3.24 -21.00
C LYS A 66 6.82 -1.80 -21.50
N THR A 67 7.17 -0.81 -20.68
CA THR A 67 7.14 0.58 -21.10
C THR A 67 8.15 0.85 -22.22
N MET A 68 9.38 0.29 -22.15
CA MET A 68 10.40 0.44 -23.19
C MET A 68 9.95 -0.12 -24.53
N GLU A 69 9.23 -1.24 -24.53
CA GLU A 69 8.63 -1.82 -25.76
C GLU A 69 7.61 -0.88 -26.41
N ILE A 70 6.84 -0.14 -25.58
CA ILE A 70 5.82 0.79 -26.07
C ILE A 70 6.44 2.06 -26.67
N VAL A 71 7.45 2.61 -26.01
CA VAL A 71 8.06 3.90 -26.44
C VAL A 71 9.27 3.72 -27.36
N HIS A 72 9.56 2.51 -27.81
CA HIS A 72 10.65 2.15 -28.73
C HIS A 72 12.02 2.72 -28.33
N THR A 73 12.29 2.80 -27.02
CA THR A 73 13.54 3.35 -26.48
C THR A 73 14.32 2.27 -25.76
N ASN A 74 15.60 2.10 -26.12
CA ASN A 74 16.55 1.33 -25.34
C ASN A 74 17.10 2.23 -24.23
N ILE A 75 16.74 1.93 -22.98
CA ILE A 75 17.28 2.62 -21.82
C ILE A 75 18.29 1.68 -21.19
N ASP A 76 19.51 2.17 -21.04
CA ASP A 76 20.44 1.57 -20.11
C ASP A 76 19.75 1.51 -18.75
N PHE A 77 19.75 0.34 -18.14
CA PHE A 77 19.15 0.08 -16.83
C PHE A 77 19.53 1.20 -15.87
N LEU A 78 18.61 2.12 -15.63
CA LEU A 78 18.77 3.07 -14.55
C LEU A 78 19.00 2.28 -13.27
N PRO A 79 20.07 2.56 -12.51
CA PRO A 79 20.28 1.89 -11.24
C PRO A 79 19.02 2.07 -10.41
N LEU A 80 18.51 0.98 -9.86
CA LEU A 80 17.31 0.91 -9.05
C LEU A 80 17.49 1.76 -7.79
N THR A 81 17.23 3.04 -7.94
CA THR A 81 17.39 4.05 -6.88
C THR A 81 16.10 4.27 -6.09
N THR A 82 14.98 3.72 -6.59
CA THR A 82 13.70 3.86 -5.93
C THR A 82 13.45 2.68 -4.99
N ASN A 83 13.04 2.98 -3.76
CA ASN A 83 12.64 1.99 -2.78
C ASN A 83 11.22 2.28 -2.31
N ALA A 84 10.41 1.22 -2.16
CA ALA A 84 9.15 1.32 -1.44
C ALA A 84 9.41 1.55 0.05
N TYR A 85 8.61 2.39 0.68
CA TYR A 85 8.73 2.71 2.10
C TYR A 85 7.93 1.71 2.95
N ILE A 86 8.47 0.49 3.14
CA ILE A 86 7.85 -0.52 3.99
C ILE A 86 8.59 -0.56 5.32
N LEU A 87 7.87 -0.23 6.39
CA LEU A 87 8.37 -0.17 7.76
C LEU A 87 7.98 -1.45 8.50
N GLU A 88 8.94 -2.02 9.22
CA GLU A 88 8.68 -3.12 10.15
C GLU A 88 8.02 -2.59 11.43
N GLY A 89 6.93 -3.23 11.84
CA GLY A 89 6.32 -2.98 13.15
C GLY A 89 4.81 -3.23 13.19
N ASN A 90 4.24 -3.05 14.39
CA ASN A 90 2.81 -3.20 14.60
C ASN A 90 2.07 -1.95 14.11
N ALA A 91 1.26 -2.10 13.06
CA ALA A 91 0.49 -1.03 12.45
C ALA A 91 -0.45 -0.31 13.43
N LEU A 92 -0.90 -0.98 14.50
CA LEU A 92 -1.75 -0.37 15.52
C LEU A 92 -0.95 0.52 16.50
N ARG A 93 0.36 0.29 16.66
CA ARG A 93 1.24 1.01 17.60
C ARG A 93 2.03 2.14 16.93
N ILE A 94 2.34 2.00 15.64
CA ILE A 94 3.04 3.03 14.85
C ILE A 94 2.07 4.19 14.56
N ASP A 95 2.54 5.43 14.67
CA ASP A 95 1.80 6.56 14.11
C ASP A 95 1.95 6.54 12.58
N TRP A 96 0.84 6.45 11.87
CA TRP A 96 0.84 6.46 10.41
C TRP A 96 1.30 7.81 9.82
N ASN A 97 1.32 8.89 10.62
CA ASN A 97 1.91 10.17 10.21
C ASN A 97 3.43 10.10 10.07
N ASP A 98 4.08 9.24 10.86
CA ASP A 98 5.53 9.02 10.76
C ASP A 98 5.91 8.26 9.49
N VAL A 99 4.97 7.50 8.91
CA VAL A 99 5.17 6.73 7.68
C VAL A 99 4.93 7.60 6.45
N ILE A 100 3.81 8.33 6.42
CA ILE A 100 3.44 9.24 5.35
C ILE A 100 2.51 10.32 5.89
N PRO A 101 2.74 11.62 5.61
CA PRO A 101 1.79 12.69 5.95
C PRO A 101 0.42 12.46 5.30
N LYS A 102 -0.66 12.72 6.03
CA LYS A 102 -2.02 12.45 5.55
C LYS A 102 -2.38 13.22 4.27
N GLU A 103 -1.77 14.37 4.05
CA GLU A 103 -1.98 15.24 2.87
C GLU A 103 -1.43 14.63 1.58
N LYS A 104 -0.51 13.67 1.70
CA LYS A 104 0.08 12.94 0.57
C LYS A 104 -0.57 11.58 0.31
N LEU A 105 -1.53 11.19 1.15
CA LEU A 105 -2.15 9.87 1.11
C LEU A 105 -3.41 9.88 0.24
N ASN A 106 -3.44 9.05 -0.78
CA ASN A 106 -4.60 8.89 -1.66
C ASN A 106 -5.43 7.66 -1.29
N TYR A 107 -4.77 6.54 -0.98
CA TYR A 107 -5.43 5.27 -0.73
C TYR A 107 -4.84 4.56 0.49
N ILE A 108 -5.72 3.94 1.29
CA ILE A 108 -5.33 2.99 2.34
C ILE A 108 -5.93 1.64 1.96
N MET A 109 -5.11 0.60 1.94
CA MET A 109 -5.56 -0.75 1.67
C MET A 109 -4.86 -1.76 2.55
N GLY A 110 -5.52 -2.88 2.85
CA GLY A 110 -4.92 -3.91 3.65
C GLY A 110 -5.80 -5.14 3.84
N ASN A 111 -5.15 -6.18 4.35
CA ASN A 111 -5.80 -7.38 4.82
C ASN A 111 -5.43 -7.59 6.30
N PRO A 112 -6.10 -6.89 7.23
CA PRO A 112 -5.83 -7.01 8.66
C PRO A 112 -6.16 -8.41 9.18
N PRO A 113 -5.55 -8.86 10.29
CA PRO A 113 -5.84 -10.16 10.87
C PRO A 113 -7.28 -10.24 11.42
N PHE A 114 -7.98 -11.34 11.11
CA PHE A 114 -9.34 -11.63 11.56
C PHE A 114 -9.30 -12.43 12.86
N VAL A 115 -9.22 -11.73 13.99
CA VAL A 115 -9.19 -12.35 15.32
C VAL A 115 -10.35 -11.84 16.15
N GLY A 116 -11.30 -12.73 16.45
CA GLY A 116 -12.40 -12.40 17.39
C GLY A 116 -11.89 -12.22 18.80
N PHE A 117 -12.57 -11.41 19.60
CA PHE A 117 -12.14 -10.98 20.94
C PHE A 117 -11.73 -12.14 21.87
N THR A 118 -12.40 -13.26 21.81
CA THR A 118 -12.13 -14.46 22.64
C THR A 118 -10.79 -15.11 22.32
N PHE A 119 -10.33 -15.00 21.07
CA PHE A 119 -9.12 -15.64 20.59
C PHE A 119 -7.89 -14.70 20.59
N MET A 120 -8.06 -13.45 20.98
CA MET A 120 -6.98 -12.48 21.04
C MET A 120 -5.98 -12.81 22.14
N THR A 121 -4.71 -12.59 21.84
CA THR A 121 -3.64 -12.57 22.85
C THR A 121 -3.80 -11.38 23.81
N ALA A 122 -3.05 -11.40 24.91
CA ALA A 122 -3.04 -10.28 25.86
C ALA A 122 -2.61 -8.96 25.19
N GLU A 123 -1.61 -9.01 24.31
CA GLU A 123 -1.12 -7.84 23.57
C GLU A 123 -2.16 -7.29 22.59
N GLN A 124 -2.87 -8.17 21.89
CA GLN A 124 -3.95 -7.77 20.97
C GLN A 124 -5.11 -7.11 21.72
N LYS A 125 -5.46 -7.64 22.91
CA LYS A 125 -6.47 -7.01 23.79
C LYS A 125 -6.04 -5.64 24.29
N GLU A 126 -4.74 -5.46 24.58
CA GLU A 126 -4.19 -4.16 24.93
C GLU A 126 -4.30 -3.16 23.78
N ASP A 127 -3.99 -3.58 22.55
CA ASP A 127 -4.14 -2.75 21.35
C ASP A 127 -5.61 -2.32 21.15
N VAL A 128 -6.56 -3.25 21.32
CA VAL A 128 -8.00 -2.94 21.27
C VAL A 128 -8.38 -1.92 22.35
N GLN A 129 -7.97 -2.12 23.63
CA GLN A 129 -8.30 -1.20 24.71
C GLN A 129 -7.72 0.20 24.51
N ARG A 130 -6.56 0.30 23.86
CA ARG A 130 -5.94 1.59 23.52
C ARG A 130 -6.77 2.38 22.49
N LEU A 131 -7.33 1.70 21.50
CA LEU A 131 -8.11 2.32 20.42
C LEU A 131 -9.60 2.46 20.75
N PHE A 132 -10.13 1.58 21.59
CA PHE A 132 -11.52 1.54 22.02
C PHE A 132 -11.63 1.47 23.56
N PRO A 133 -11.27 2.53 24.29
CA PRO A 133 -11.29 2.53 25.76
C PRO A 133 -12.69 2.21 26.29
N GLY A 134 -12.78 1.19 27.15
CA GLY A 134 -14.03 0.80 27.80
C GLY A 134 -15.01 0.01 26.93
N ILE A 135 -14.73 -0.21 25.67
CA ILE A 135 -15.53 -1.06 24.79
C ILE A 135 -15.04 -2.50 24.89
N LYS A 136 -15.96 -3.45 25.02
CA LYS A 136 -15.70 -4.89 25.06
C LYS A 136 -16.22 -5.55 23.79
N ASN A 137 -15.69 -6.73 23.48
CA ASN A 137 -16.16 -7.59 22.37
C ASN A 137 -16.01 -6.96 20.98
N VAL A 138 -14.93 -6.21 20.76
CA VAL A 138 -14.59 -5.68 19.45
C VAL A 138 -13.62 -6.64 18.77
N ASP A 139 -13.89 -6.99 17.52
CA ASP A 139 -12.99 -7.80 16.71
C ASP A 139 -11.70 -7.01 16.39
N TYR A 140 -10.56 -7.71 16.37
CA TYR A 140 -9.25 -7.08 16.21
C TYR A 140 -9.14 -6.26 14.93
N VAL A 141 -9.74 -6.73 13.83
CA VAL A 141 -9.78 -6.02 12.54
C VAL A 141 -10.38 -4.60 12.65
N SER A 142 -11.31 -4.37 13.59
CA SER A 142 -11.94 -3.07 13.81
C SER A 142 -10.94 -1.97 14.17
N CYS A 143 -9.79 -2.35 14.73
CA CYS A 143 -8.71 -1.42 15.06
C CYS A 143 -8.13 -0.74 13.81
N TRP A 144 -8.01 -1.45 12.70
CA TRP A 144 -7.55 -0.87 11.42
C TRP A 144 -8.58 0.09 10.85
N PHE A 145 -9.87 -0.28 10.89
CA PHE A 145 -10.94 0.62 10.47
C PHE A 145 -10.96 1.91 11.30
N LYS A 146 -10.79 1.80 12.63
CA LYS A 146 -10.71 2.97 13.52
C LYS A 146 -9.54 3.89 13.14
N LYS A 147 -8.33 3.33 13.00
CA LYS A 147 -7.15 4.11 12.60
C LYS A 147 -7.31 4.74 11.22
N ALA A 148 -7.84 4.00 10.26
CA ALA A 148 -8.09 4.53 8.92
C ALA A 148 -9.16 5.64 8.95
N CYS A 149 -10.26 5.46 9.66
CA CYS A 149 -11.30 6.47 9.82
C CYS A 149 -10.75 7.77 10.42
N ASP A 150 -9.93 7.66 11.49
CA ASP A 150 -9.30 8.84 12.11
C ASP A 150 -8.32 9.51 11.13
N ARG A 151 -7.65 8.72 10.28
CA ARG A 151 -6.67 9.18 9.32
C ARG A 151 -7.29 9.86 8.10
N THR A 152 -8.39 9.32 7.59
CA THR A 152 -9.07 9.83 6.39
C THR A 152 -10.01 11.00 6.68
N ARG A 153 -10.21 11.32 7.95
CA ARG A 153 -11.09 12.42 8.36
C ARG A 153 -10.62 13.74 7.74
N MET A 154 -11.53 14.44 7.06
CA MET A 154 -11.29 15.72 6.38
C MET A 154 -10.27 15.62 5.23
N THR A 155 -10.15 14.45 4.61
CA THR A 155 -9.34 14.21 3.41
C THR A 155 -10.18 13.55 2.33
N ASN A 156 -9.64 13.48 1.10
CA ASN A 156 -10.22 12.71 0.00
C ASN A 156 -9.61 11.30 -0.10
N THR A 157 -8.94 10.83 0.95
CA THR A 157 -8.32 9.51 0.98
C THR A 157 -9.38 8.43 1.01
N GLU A 158 -9.29 7.48 0.10
CA GLU A 158 -10.15 6.30 0.05
C GLU A 158 -9.53 5.14 0.83
N CYS A 159 -10.38 4.30 1.43
CA CYS A 159 -9.94 3.17 2.24
C CYS A 159 -10.66 1.89 1.87
N ALA A 160 -9.89 0.79 1.71
CA ALA A 160 -10.41 -0.53 1.45
C ALA A 160 -9.67 -1.60 2.27
N PHE A 161 -10.37 -2.30 3.14
CA PHE A 161 -9.86 -3.45 3.87
C PHE A 161 -10.64 -4.72 3.54
N VAL A 162 -9.91 -5.82 3.47
CA VAL A 162 -10.54 -7.15 3.52
C VAL A 162 -11.01 -7.38 4.96
N SER A 163 -12.23 -7.87 5.13
CA SER A 163 -12.80 -8.16 6.43
C SER A 163 -13.77 -9.33 6.37
N THR A 164 -14.15 -9.86 7.53
CA THR A 164 -15.25 -10.81 7.66
C THR A 164 -16.58 -10.05 7.74
N ASN A 165 -17.68 -10.72 7.42
CA ASN A 165 -19.02 -10.14 7.51
C ASN A 165 -19.44 -9.82 8.96
N SER A 166 -18.76 -10.36 9.97
CA SER A 166 -19.00 -10.04 11.40
C SER A 166 -18.88 -8.55 11.71
N ILE A 167 -18.08 -7.81 10.94
CA ILE A 167 -17.93 -6.35 11.16
C ILE A 167 -19.21 -5.55 10.85
N THR A 168 -20.12 -6.13 10.06
CA THR A 168 -21.41 -5.52 9.69
C THR A 168 -22.60 -6.11 10.41
N GLN A 169 -22.38 -7.19 11.16
CA GLN A 169 -23.39 -7.85 11.96
C GLN A 169 -23.19 -7.42 13.43
N GLY A 170 -23.87 -6.32 13.80
CA GLY A 170 -23.96 -5.93 15.20
C GLY A 170 -24.82 -6.90 15.99
N GLU A 171 -24.39 -7.27 17.23
CA GLU A 171 -25.31 -7.84 18.22
C GLU A 171 -26.23 -6.75 18.74
#